data_3eb22e382c112f3927b6b21b56c58173
#
_entry.id   3eb22e382c112f3927b6b21b56c58173
#
_cell.length_a   1.000
_cell.length_b   1.000
_cell.length_c   1.000
_cell.angle_alpha   90.00
_cell.angle_beta   90.00
_cell.angle_gamma   90.00
#
_symmetry.space_group_name_H-M   'P 1'
#
loop_
_entity.id
_entity.type
_entity.pdbx_description
1 polymer ?
#
loop_
_entity_poly.entity_id
_entity_poly.type
_entity_poly.pdbx_seq_one_letter_code
_entity_poly.pdbx_strand_id
1 'polypeptide(L)'
;GSPTLLTLARLEKRKGHALILKSIMNLKKYFPDIQYIIAGEGEELDSIKNKIKEYNLQDHVNLVGTVNENQKNYIFSNTDLMIMPTLDESSAKSIEGFGIAYIEAANFKIPSIASNIGGTPEAVIHNKTGLIIKDIDELDEAIKSLIDNKENRLKLGQNAKIRAENELN
;
A
#
# COMPACT_ATOMS: atom_id res chain seq x y z
N GLY A 1 -1.27 -18.44 -1.82
CA GLY A 1 -1.88 -17.69 -2.89
C GLY A 1 -0.99 -16.61 -3.45
N SER A 2 -1.51 -15.89 -4.40
CA SER A 2 -0.77 -14.78 -5.02
C SER A 2 -0.51 -13.66 -4.03
N PRO A 3 0.70 -13.07 -3.98
CA PRO A 3 0.91 -11.89 -3.18
C PRO A 3 0.02 -10.75 -3.67
N THR A 4 -0.76 -10.16 -2.76
CA THR A 4 -1.71 -9.10 -3.10
C THR A 4 -1.39 -7.84 -2.32
N LEU A 5 -1.13 -6.76 -3.05
CA LEU A 5 -0.80 -5.46 -2.52
C LEU A 5 -1.96 -4.49 -2.77
N LEU A 6 -2.12 -3.51 -1.90
CA LEU A 6 -3.22 -2.54 -2.00
C LEU A 6 -2.72 -1.12 -1.76
N THR A 7 -3.17 -0.19 -2.57
CA THR A 7 -3.14 1.24 -2.26
C THR A 7 -4.58 1.75 -2.21
N LEU A 8 -4.96 2.34 -1.11
CA LEU A 8 -6.30 2.91 -0.91
C LEU A 8 -6.13 4.43 -0.71
N ALA A 9 -6.27 5.19 -1.78
CA ALA A 9 -6.01 6.63 -1.77
C ALA A 9 -6.59 7.28 -3.02
N ARG A 10 -6.74 8.61 -2.99
CA ARG A 10 -7.07 9.35 -4.21
C ARG A 10 -5.92 9.19 -5.23
N LEU A 11 -6.29 9.17 -6.50
CA LEU A 11 -5.32 9.03 -7.59
C LEU A 11 -4.72 10.39 -7.91
N GLU A 12 -3.82 10.82 -7.05
CA GLU A 12 -3.07 12.05 -7.17
C GLU A 12 -1.59 11.73 -7.30
N LYS A 13 -0.86 12.56 -8.04
CA LYS A 13 0.55 12.32 -8.33
C LYS A 13 1.39 12.09 -7.08
N ARG A 14 1.15 12.87 -6.03
CA ARG A 14 1.90 12.76 -4.77
C ARG A 14 1.68 11.46 -4.00
N LYS A 15 0.67 10.67 -4.36
CA LYS A 15 0.37 9.40 -3.70
C LYS A 15 1.26 8.25 -4.16
N GLY A 16 2.06 8.47 -5.20
CA GLY A 16 3.11 7.53 -5.58
C GLY A 16 2.70 6.31 -6.39
N HIS A 17 1.51 6.30 -6.96
CA HIS A 17 1.04 5.14 -7.74
C HIS A 17 1.99 4.74 -8.86
N ALA A 18 2.54 5.73 -9.60
CA ALA A 18 3.44 5.46 -10.71
C ALA A 18 4.71 4.74 -10.25
N LEU A 19 5.21 5.10 -9.07
CA LEU A 19 6.40 4.46 -8.50
C LEU A 19 6.11 3.04 -8.05
N ILE A 20 4.92 2.80 -7.49
CA ILE A 20 4.51 1.44 -7.12
C ILE A 20 4.37 0.59 -8.37
N LEU A 21 3.78 1.11 -9.44
CA LEU A 21 3.67 0.38 -10.71
C LEU A 21 5.04 -0.03 -11.24
N LYS A 22 6.03 0.86 -11.13
CA LYS A 22 7.40 0.54 -11.53
C LYS A 22 7.97 -0.59 -10.66
N SER A 23 7.69 -0.58 -9.37
CA SER A 23 8.09 -1.66 -8.47
C SER A 23 7.43 -2.99 -8.87
N ILE A 24 6.13 -2.98 -9.19
CA ILE A 24 5.45 -4.19 -9.67
C ILE A 24 6.11 -4.72 -10.93
N MET A 25 6.46 -3.83 -11.86
CA MET A 25 7.18 -4.21 -13.08
C MET A 25 8.50 -4.92 -12.74
N ASN A 26 9.24 -4.40 -11.78
CA ASN A 26 10.51 -5.01 -11.36
C ASN A 26 10.32 -6.33 -10.62
N LEU A 27 9.24 -6.46 -9.86
CA LEU A 27 9.02 -7.60 -8.96
C LEU A 27 8.29 -8.77 -9.62
N LYS A 28 7.60 -8.57 -10.74
CA LYS A 28 6.83 -9.65 -11.38
C LYS A 28 7.71 -10.81 -11.85
N LYS A 29 8.99 -10.58 -12.07
CA LYS A 29 9.93 -11.65 -12.43
C LYS A 29 10.23 -12.58 -11.25
N TYR A 30 10.14 -12.09 -10.02
CA TYR A 30 10.33 -12.89 -8.81
C TYR A 30 9.01 -13.46 -8.31
N PHE A 31 7.91 -12.75 -8.53
CA PHE A 31 6.57 -13.12 -8.10
C PHE A 31 5.62 -13.05 -9.30
N PRO A 32 5.60 -14.09 -10.15
CA PRO A 32 4.80 -14.06 -11.39
C PRO A 32 3.31 -13.86 -11.18
N ASP A 33 2.80 -14.17 -9.99
CA ASP A 33 1.38 -14.03 -9.66
C ASP A 33 1.06 -12.78 -8.84
N ILE A 34 2.03 -11.85 -8.70
CA ILE A 34 1.82 -10.65 -7.89
C ILE A 34 0.61 -9.85 -8.39
N GLN A 35 -0.21 -9.38 -7.46
CA GLN A 35 -1.39 -8.57 -7.73
C GLN A 35 -1.30 -7.25 -6.99
N TYR A 36 -1.69 -6.18 -7.67
CA TYR A 36 -1.74 -4.85 -7.08
C TYR A 36 -3.12 -4.26 -7.31
N ILE A 37 -3.83 -3.97 -6.22
CA ILE A 37 -5.16 -3.38 -6.27
C ILE A 37 -5.02 -1.88 -5.98
N ILE A 38 -5.57 -1.07 -6.87
CA ILE A 38 -5.62 0.38 -6.71
C ILE A 38 -7.07 0.76 -6.48
N ALA A 39 -7.40 1.21 -5.27
CA ALA A 39 -8.74 1.64 -4.89
C ALA A 39 -8.74 3.15 -4.71
N GLY A 40 -9.68 3.83 -5.39
CA GLY A 40 -9.81 5.27 -5.36
C GLY A 40 -10.00 5.86 -6.74
N GLU A 41 -10.26 7.15 -6.77
CA GLU A 41 -10.44 7.93 -8.00
C GLU A 41 -9.61 9.22 -7.93
N GLY A 42 -9.35 9.83 -9.07
CA GLY A 42 -8.63 11.09 -9.14
C GLY A 42 -8.09 11.39 -10.52
N GLU A 43 -7.45 12.53 -10.64
CA GLU A 43 -6.97 13.07 -11.92
C GLU A 43 -5.87 12.21 -12.57
N GLU A 44 -5.19 11.36 -11.81
CA GLU A 44 -4.11 10.53 -12.35
C GLU A 44 -4.59 9.21 -12.96
N LEU A 45 -5.91 8.99 -13.06
CA LEU A 45 -6.44 7.73 -13.58
C LEU A 45 -5.90 7.38 -14.97
N ASP A 46 -5.96 8.35 -15.90
CA ASP A 46 -5.52 8.09 -17.28
C ASP A 46 -4.01 7.85 -17.34
N SER A 47 -3.24 8.61 -16.57
CA SER A 47 -1.79 8.42 -16.47
C SER A 47 -1.46 7.04 -15.93
N ILE A 48 -2.17 6.59 -14.91
CA ILE A 48 -1.98 5.26 -14.32
C ILE A 48 -2.33 4.17 -15.34
N LYS A 49 -3.44 4.31 -16.06
CA LYS A 49 -3.81 3.37 -17.12
C LYS A 49 -2.73 3.27 -18.20
N ASN A 50 -2.14 4.40 -18.58
CA ASN A 50 -1.07 4.43 -19.57
C ASN A 50 0.17 3.72 -19.05
N LYS A 51 0.53 3.89 -17.79
CA LYS A 51 1.66 3.20 -17.17
C LYS A 51 1.44 1.69 -17.10
N ILE A 52 0.23 1.27 -16.79
CA ILE A 52 -0.11 -0.17 -16.78
C ILE A 52 0.17 -0.80 -18.14
N LYS A 53 -0.21 -0.12 -19.22
CA LYS A 53 0.07 -0.58 -20.57
C LYS A 53 1.57 -0.54 -20.89
N GLU A 54 2.21 0.59 -20.59
CA GLU A 54 3.64 0.78 -20.85
C GLU A 54 4.49 -0.29 -20.18
N TYR A 55 4.17 -0.64 -18.94
CA TYR A 55 4.91 -1.64 -18.17
C TYR A 55 4.37 -3.05 -18.36
N ASN A 56 3.38 -3.24 -19.22
CA ASN A 56 2.77 -4.55 -19.50
C ASN A 56 2.24 -5.23 -18.24
N LEU A 57 1.46 -4.49 -17.46
CA LEU A 57 0.97 -4.94 -16.15
C LEU A 57 -0.53 -5.27 -16.13
N GLN A 58 -1.17 -5.49 -17.29
CA GLN A 58 -2.61 -5.70 -17.36
C GLN A 58 -3.08 -6.91 -16.52
N ASP A 59 -2.22 -7.92 -16.40
CA ASP A 59 -2.55 -9.13 -15.64
C ASP A 59 -2.21 -9.01 -14.15
N HIS A 60 -1.58 -7.91 -13.73
CA HIS A 60 -1.08 -7.72 -12.37
C HIS A 60 -1.76 -6.59 -11.61
N VAL A 61 -2.50 -5.72 -12.28
CA VAL A 61 -3.06 -4.52 -11.66
C VAL A 61 -4.56 -4.44 -11.89
N ASN A 62 -5.29 -4.19 -10.81
CA ASN A 62 -6.73 -4.00 -10.83
C ASN A 62 -7.08 -2.60 -10.34
N LEU A 63 -7.67 -1.79 -11.23
CA LEU A 63 -8.20 -0.47 -10.88
C LEU A 63 -9.67 -0.67 -10.50
N VAL A 64 -10.01 -0.52 -9.23
CA VAL A 64 -11.36 -0.82 -8.75
C VAL A 64 -12.23 0.42 -8.49
N GLY A 65 -11.67 1.61 -8.64
CA GLY A 65 -12.41 2.86 -8.41
C GLY A 65 -12.74 3.09 -6.94
N THR A 66 -13.76 3.90 -6.71
CA THR A 66 -14.25 4.15 -5.35
C THR A 66 -14.93 2.90 -4.80
N VAL A 67 -14.64 2.55 -3.55
CA VAL A 67 -15.15 1.33 -2.92
C VAL A 67 -16.02 1.66 -1.71
N ASN A 68 -17.12 0.91 -1.54
CA ASN A 68 -17.96 1.00 -0.35
C ASN A 68 -17.42 0.11 0.76
N GLU A 69 -18.07 0.11 1.93
CA GLU A 69 -17.60 -0.65 3.09
C GLU A 69 -17.54 -2.17 2.84
N ASN A 70 -18.54 -2.72 2.15
CA ASN A 70 -18.54 -4.16 1.85
C ASN A 70 -17.41 -4.52 0.89
N GLN A 71 -17.16 -3.69 -0.11
CA GLN A 71 -16.05 -3.88 -1.05
C GLN A 71 -14.72 -3.75 -0.34
N LYS A 72 -14.56 -2.76 0.54
CA LYS A 72 -13.34 -2.61 1.34
C LYS A 72 -13.06 -3.85 2.18
N ASN A 73 -14.07 -4.35 2.87
CA ASN A 73 -13.91 -5.55 3.72
C ASN A 73 -13.44 -6.74 2.89
N TYR A 74 -14.02 -6.93 1.70
CA TYR A 74 -13.60 -8.00 0.80
C TYR A 74 -12.14 -7.81 0.35
N ILE A 75 -11.79 -6.61 -0.06
CA ILE A 75 -10.44 -6.29 -0.52
C ILE A 75 -9.42 -6.51 0.60
N PHE A 76 -9.68 -5.96 1.79
CA PHE A 76 -8.77 -6.13 2.92
C PHE A 76 -8.60 -7.61 3.30
N SER A 77 -9.69 -8.39 3.25
CA SER A 77 -9.62 -9.82 3.57
C SER A 77 -8.72 -10.61 2.64
N ASN A 78 -8.44 -10.07 1.45
CA ASN A 78 -7.61 -10.72 0.44
C ASN A 78 -6.27 -10.02 0.19
N THR A 79 -5.92 -9.05 1.02
CA THR A 79 -4.71 -8.26 0.88
C THR A 79 -3.64 -8.71 1.86
N ASP A 80 -2.40 -8.81 1.39
CA ASP A 80 -1.25 -9.19 2.22
C ASP A 80 -0.49 -7.97 2.73
N LEU A 81 -0.50 -6.87 2.00
CA LEU A 81 0.36 -5.73 2.27
C LEU A 81 -0.25 -4.46 1.70
N MET A 82 -0.29 -3.40 2.49
CA MET A 82 -0.72 -2.09 1.99
C MET A 82 0.50 -1.22 1.71
N ILE A 83 0.48 -0.49 0.60
CA ILE A 83 1.58 0.37 0.19
C ILE A 83 1.06 1.76 -0.08
N MET A 84 1.56 2.74 0.67
CA MET A 84 1.13 4.12 0.51
C MET A 84 2.29 5.10 0.68
N PRO A 85 3.27 5.07 -0.24
CA PRO A 85 4.35 6.05 -0.19
C PRO A 85 3.83 7.43 -0.60
N THR A 86 4.03 8.41 0.25
CA THR A 86 3.68 9.79 -0.05
C THR A 86 4.92 10.51 -0.57
N LEU A 87 4.77 11.23 -1.68
CA LEU A 87 5.87 11.94 -2.32
C LEU A 87 5.93 13.42 -1.93
N ASP A 88 4.89 13.93 -1.28
CA ASP A 88 4.74 15.33 -0.99
C ASP A 88 4.15 15.51 0.40
N GLU A 89 4.76 16.37 1.21
CA GLU A 89 4.37 16.66 2.58
C GLU A 89 3.37 17.81 2.71
N SER A 90 2.82 18.30 1.62
CA SER A 90 2.16 19.59 1.55
C SER A 90 0.76 19.68 2.15
N SER A 91 0.14 18.60 2.63
CA SER A 91 -1.26 18.67 3.05
C SER A 91 -1.57 17.85 4.30
N ALA A 92 -1.99 18.54 5.36
CA ALA A 92 -2.45 17.92 6.59
C ALA A 92 -3.68 17.01 6.35
N LYS A 93 -4.56 17.37 5.40
CA LYS A 93 -5.72 16.57 5.05
C LYS A 93 -5.33 15.22 4.47
N SER A 94 -4.26 15.18 3.68
CA SER A 94 -3.75 13.94 3.11
C SER A 94 -3.16 13.03 4.17
N ILE A 95 -2.49 13.61 5.16
CA ILE A 95 -1.93 12.86 6.28
C ILE A 95 -3.05 12.19 7.07
N GLU A 96 -4.14 12.93 7.33
CA GLU A 96 -5.30 12.37 8.03
C GLU A 96 -5.96 11.24 7.25
N GLY A 97 -6.10 11.39 5.93
CA GLY A 97 -6.64 10.34 5.07
C GLY A 97 -5.81 9.08 5.08
N PHE A 98 -4.50 9.21 5.03
CA PHE A 98 -3.59 8.09 5.16
C PHE A 98 -3.69 7.42 6.52
N GLY A 99 -3.83 8.20 7.59
CA GLY A 99 -3.99 7.68 8.94
C GLY A 99 -5.18 6.74 9.05
N ILE A 100 -6.31 7.12 8.45
CA ILE A 100 -7.53 6.31 8.45
C ILE A 100 -7.30 5.00 7.68
N ALA A 101 -6.68 5.07 6.51
CA ALA A 101 -6.41 3.87 5.71
C ALA A 101 -5.49 2.90 6.44
N TYR A 102 -4.45 3.40 7.10
CA TYR A 102 -3.55 2.55 7.88
C TYR A 102 -4.27 1.85 9.03
N ILE A 103 -5.16 2.56 9.72
CA ILE A 103 -5.94 1.97 10.82
C ILE A 103 -6.89 0.91 10.27
N GLU A 104 -7.56 1.18 9.16
CA GLU A 104 -8.44 0.19 8.54
C GLU A 104 -7.67 -1.08 8.15
N ALA A 105 -6.51 -0.93 7.50
CA ALA A 105 -5.67 -2.08 7.15
C ALA A 105 -5.21 -2.83 8.40
N ALA A 106 -4.82 -2.11 9.45
CA ALA A 106 -4.37 -2.70 10.71
C ALA A 106 -5.45 -3.57 11.34
N ASN A 107 -6.70 -3.16 11.26
CA ASN A 107 -7.82 -3.96 11.81
C ASN A 107 -7.96 -5.32 11.10
N PHE A 108 -7.43 -5.46 9.90
CA PHE A 108 -7.39 -6.72 9.14
C PHE A 108 -6.03 -7.42 9.25
N LYS A 109 -5.17 -6.97 10.16
CA LYS A 109 -3.82 -7.52 10.36
C LYS A 109 -2.95 -7.37 9.14
N ILE A 110 -3.11 -6.28 8.40
CA ILE A 110 -2.32 -5.99 7.20
C ILE A 110 -1.23 -4.99 7.56
N PRO A 111 0.05 -5.36 7.39
CA PRO A 111 1.13 -4.41 7.59
C PRO A 111 1.19 -3.43 6.42
N SER A 112 1.78 -2.28 6.66
CA SER A 112 1.88 -1.24 5.65
C SER A 112 3.32 -0.84 5.39
N ILE A 113 3.60 -0.46 4.14
CA ILE A 113 4.82 0.24 3.79
C ILE A 113 4.45 1.71 3.58
N ALA A 114 5.10 2.58 4.33
CA ALA A 114 4.88 4.01 4.28
C ALA A 114 6.20 4.74 4.02
N SER A 115 6.12 5.98 3.58
CA SER A 115 7.31 6.82 3.43
C SER A 115 7.49 7.70 4.67
N ASN A 116 8.70 8.17 4.89
CA ASN A 116 9.04 9.08 5.99
C ASN A 116 8.77 10.54 5.62
N ILE A 117 7.84 10.79 4.72
CA ILE A 117 7.49 12.12 4.24
C ILE A 117 6.08 12.46 4.73
N GLY A 118 5.88 13.72 5.13
CA GLY A 118 4.55 14.24 5.44
C GLY A 118 3.91 13.73 6.72
N GLY A 119 4.68 13.33 7.71
CA GLY A 119 4.14 12.95 9.02
C GLY A 119 3.51 11.55 9.10
N THR A 120 3.64 10.76 8.06
CA THR A 120 3.12 9.39 8.05
C THR A 120 3.75 8.45 9.08
N PRO A 121 4.97 8.73 9.64
CA PRO A 121 5.58 7.83 10.62
C PRO A 121 4.74 7.55 11.86
N GLU A 122 3.80 8.43 12.20
CA GLU A 122 2.92 8.20 13.36
C GLU A 122 1.93 7.07 13.13
N ALA A 123 1.55 6.82 11.88
CA ALA A 123 0.58 5.76 11.55
C ALA A 123 1.23 4.38 11.51
N VAL A 124 2.52 4.31 11.19
CA VAL A 124 3.27 3.05 11.05
C VAL A 124 4.53 3.14 11.91
N ILE A 125 4.81 2.10 12.68
CA ILE A 125 6.05 1.99 13.46
C ILE A 125 6.98 1.02 12.75
N HIS A 126 8.14 1.52 12.33
CA HIS A 126 9.10 0.74 11.53
C HIS A 126 9.52 -0.55 12.25
N ASN A 127 9.45 -1.66 11.53
CA ASN A 127 9.77 -3.00 12.03
C ASN A 127 8.85 -3.50 13.16
N LYS A 128 7.78 -2.79 13.48
CA LYS A 128 6.78 -3.23 14.46
C LYS A 128 5.41 -3.42 13.85
N THR A 129 4.92 -2.44 13.08
CA THR A 129 3.61 -2.50 12.45
C THR A 129 3.66 -2.40 10.95
N GLY A 130 4.85 -2.31 10.38
CA GLY A 130 5.10 -2.20 8.96
C GLY A 130 6.52 -1.72 8.73
N LEU A 131 6.76 -1.18 7.56
CA LEU A 131 8.06 -0.62 7.19
C LEU A 131 7.91 0.85 6.79
N ILE A 132 8.87 1.67 7.20
CA ILE A 132 8.95 3.06 6.77
C ILE A 132 10.18 3.18 5.88
N ILE A 133 9.98 3.55 4.62
CA ILE A 133 11.09 3.80 3.69
C ILE A 133 11.47 5.28 3.76
N LYS A 134 12.75 5.56 3.73
CA LYS A 134 13.29 6.93 3.73
C LYS A 134 13.48 7.45 2.32
N ASP A 135 13.73 6.54 1.38
CA ASP A 135 13.98 6.84 -0.02
C ASP A 135 13.17 5.89 -0.87
N ILE A 136 12.66 6.40 -1.99
CA ILE A 136 11.83 5.60 -2.90
C ILE A 136 12.62 4.40 -3.48
N ASP A 137 13.94 4.50 -3.56
CA ASP A 137 14.79 3.40 -4.03
C ASP A 137 14.71 2.18 -3.11
N GLU A 138 14.24 2.34 -1.89
CA GLU A 138 14.06 1.24 -0.94
C GLU A 138 12.74 0.46 -1.17
N LEU A 139 11.85 0.95 -2.02
CA LEU A 139 10.50 0.39 -2.14
C LEU A 139 10.50 -1.05 -2.63
N ASP A 140 11.26 -1.36 -3.67
CA ASP A 140 11.28 -2.72 -4.23
C ASP A 140 11.74 -3.73 -3.19
N GLU A 141 12.82 -3.41 -2.48
CA GLU A 141 13.37 -4.31 -1.47
C GLU A 141 12.43 -4.45 -0.26
N ALA A 142 11.77 -3.38 0.13
CA ALA A 142 10.79 -3.40 1.21
C ALA A 142 9.62 -4.33 0.87
N ILE A 143 9.09 -4.22 -0.33
CA ILE A 143 8.00 -5.08 -0.79
C ILE A 143 8.47 -6.53 -0.82
N LYS A 144 9.62 -6.79 -1.46
CA LYS A 144 10.17 -8.12 -1.61
C LYS A 144 10.39 -8.79 -0.25
N SER A 145 10.97 -8.06 0.70
CA SER A 145 11.25 -8.61 2.02
C SER A 145 9.98 -9.06 2.74
N LEU A 146 8.90 -8.31 2.62
CA LEU A 146 7.63 -8.68 3.28
C LEU A 146 6.89 -9.79 2.55
N ILE A 147 7.04 -9.90 1.24
CA ILE A 147 6.45 -11.03 0.51
C ILE A 147 7.24 -12.31 0.82
N ASP A 148 8.56 -12.25 0.79
CA ASP A 148 9.43 -13.42 1.02
C ASP A 148 9.36 -13.95 2.44
N ASN A 149 9.15 -13.08 3.42
CA ASN A 149 9.14 -13.48 4.82
C ASN A 149 7.71 -13.42 5.39
N LYS A 150 6.96 -14.47 5.14
CA LYS A 150 5.56 -14.57 5.60
C LYS A 150 5.43 -14.44 7.11
N GLU A 151 6.34 -15.09 7.86
CA GLU A 151 6.31 -15.05 9.33
C GLU A 151 6.43 -13.62 9.84
N ASN A 152 7.41 -12.88 9.33
CA ASN A 152 7.60 -11.49 9.72
C ASN A 152 6.42 -10.61 9.29
N ARG A 153 5.90 -10.82 8.07
CA ARG A 153 4.74 -10.08 7.57
C ARG A 153 3.53 -10.27 8.47
N LEU A 154 3.24 -11.50 8.87
CA LEU A 154 2.10 -11.80 9.75
C LEU A 154 2.30 -11.22 11.14
N LYS A 155 3.54 -11.23 11.64
CA LYS A 155 3.87 -10.64 12.95
C LYS A 155 3.64 -9.13 12.93
N LEU A 156 4.10 -8.45 11.90
CA LEU A 156 3.89 -7.01 11.75
C LEU A 156 2.40 -6.67 11.65
N GLY A 157 1.65 -7.46 10.91
CA GLY A 157 0.21 -7.26 10.77
C GLY A 157 -0.53 -7.45 12.09
N GLN A 158 -0.16 -8.46 12.86
CA GLN A 158 -0.76 -8.70 14.17
C GLN A 158 -0.43 -7.56 15.14
N ASN A 159 0.81 -7.09 15.15
CA ASN A 159 1.22 -5.95 15.96
C ASN A 159 0.44 -4.68 15.56
N ALA A 160 0.21 -4.49 14.26
CA ALA A 160 -0.57 -3.36 13.76
C ALA A 160 -1.99 -3.39 14.30
N LYS A 161 -2.63 -4.56 14.31
CA LYS A 161 -3.98 -4.70 14.85
C LYS A 161 -4.02 -4.40 16.34
N ILE A 162 -3.09 -4.94 17.11
CA ILE A 162 -3.02 -4.70 18.55
C ILE A 162 -2.87 -3.21 18.83
N ARG A 163 -1.99 -2.53 18.11
CA ARG A 163 -1.79 -1.09 18.27
C ARG A 163 -3.05 -0.30 17.91
N ALA A 164 -3.71 -0.67 16.82
CA ALA A 164 -4.94 0.01 16.40
C ALA A 164 -6.03 -0.11 17.44
N GLU A 165 -6.19 -1.28 18.05
CA GLU A 165 -7.19 -1.51 19.09
C GLU A 165 -6.90 -0.73 20.36
N ASN A 166 -5.63 -0.61 20.73
CA ASN A 166 -5.22 -0.05 22.03
C ASN A 166 -4.89 1.44 21.99
N GLU A 167 -4.37 1.94 20.88
CA GLU A 167 -3.82 3.29 20.82
C GLU A 167 -4.50 4.20 19.81
N LEU A 168 -5.10 3.63 18.74
CA LEU A 168 -5.57 4.40 17.60
C LEU A 168 -7.10 4.42 17.43
N ASN A 169 -7.81 3.59 18.17
CA ASN A 169 -9.29 3.56 18.15
C ASN A 169 -9.89 4.34 19.30
#